data_483bd2f2086122a4453f06c5e837f7ab
#
_entry.id   483bd2f2086122a4453f06c5e837f7ab
#
_cell.length_a   1.000
_cell.length_b   1.000
_cell.length_c   1.000
_cell.angle_alpha   90.00
_cell.angle_beta   90.00
_cell.angle_gamma   90.00
#
_symmetry.space_group_name_H-M   'P 1'
#
loop_
_entity.id
_entity.type
_entity.pdbx_description
1 polymer ?
#
loop_
_entity_poly.entity_id
_entity_poly.type
_entity_poly.pdbx_seq_one_letter_code
_entity_poly.pdbx_strand_id
1 'polypeptide(L)'
;PQCTGFALFFDDISGEGTNPVKQTELLNRLTKDFVKSKGDVAYLTVCPTDYSKLWANPTPQGSLAIYGETLDPSIEVFWTGDVVCSDLTPETLDWVNSRIKRPAYFWWNYPVTDYVRNIILQGPVYGLNTSLDSNDLCGIASNPMEHGEASKLALYGVADYTWNIAAYNPIDNWERGLGELMPKAREAYRTFAIHSCDTETGYRRDESWETKTFRIGDWNETEAQALWAEFDKVEKAPAEIEKGCTNKGLMSELTPWLQEFGKLGTRGKRSLELARVYRDGKDDADFWNKYIRNLMSKKDREDYEAHKSGTMKLQPFYENAMDDMAYGFLTRLSGETPICYRGIGSFHNAKTTLSKLMFDHDTTTYYTSGIAQKAGDWIGV
;
A
#
# COMPACT_ATOMS: atom_id res chain seq x y z
N PRO A 1 17.37 27.79 -10.52
CA PRO A 1 18.15 26.90 -9.66
C PRO A 1 19.06 26.06 -10.52
N GLN A 2 20.34 26.00 -10.16
CA GLN A 2 21.33 25.20 -10.85
C GLN A 2 21.23 23.77 -10.31
N CYS A 3 21.15 22.76 -11.19
CA CYS A 3 21.17 21.36 -10.76
C CYS A 3 22.60 20.99 -10.37
N THR A 4 22.80 20.60 -9.11
CA THR A 4 24.13 20.31 -8.57
C THR A 4 24.34 18.81 -8.29
N GLY A 5 23.28 18.01 -8.25
CA GLY A 5 23.31 16.55 -8.08
C GLY A 5 22.77 15.82 -9.30
N PHE A 6 23.39 14.71 -9.64
CA PHE A 6 22.99 13.86 -10.76
C PHE A 6 22.88 12.40 -10.31
N ALA A 7 21.96 11.66 -10.94
CA ALA A 7 21.84 10.22 -10.73
C ALA A 7 21.88 9.50 -12.08
N LEU A 8 22.47 8.32 -12.10
CA LEU A 8 22.49 7.43 -13.24
C LEU A 8 21.78 6.11 -12.88
N PHE A 9 20.83 5.70 -13.71
CA PHE A 9 19.95 4.58 -13.43
C PHE A 9 20.25 3.39 -14.34
N PHE A 10 20.54 2.23 -13.75
CA PHE A 10 20.70 0.94 -14.43
C PHE A 10 19.67 -0.10 -13.93
N ASP A 11 18.61 0.39 -13.30
CA ASP A 11 17.46 -0.42 -12.91
C ASP A 11 16.67 -0.88 -14.15
N ASP A 12 16.04 -2.03 -14.04
CA ASP A 12 15.10 -2.62 -15.02
C ASP A 12 15.61 -2.70 -16.46
N ILE A 13 16.94 -2.76 -16.66
CA ILE A 13 17.57 -2.96 -17.95
C ILE A 13 18.02 -4.43 -18.16
N SER A 14 18.35 -4.76 -19.40
CA SER A 14 18.85 -6.08 -19.78
C SER A 14 20.03 -5.97 -20.74
N GLY A 15 20.69 -7.11 -21.03
CA GLY A 15 21.78 -7.20 -21.97
C GLY A 15 23.10 -6.65 -21.45
N GLU A 16 23.95 -6.10 -22.31
CA GLU A 16 25.31 -5.66 -21.95
C GLU A 16 25.33 -4.50 -20.93
N GLY A 17 24.26 -3.71 -20.86
CA GLY A 17 24.12 -2.60 -19.90
C GLY A 17 24.11 -3.05 -18.45
N THR A 18 23.84 -4.33 -18.17
CA THR A 18 23.84 -4.89 -16.81
C THR A 18 25.23 -5.25 -16.29
N ASN A 19 26.27 -5.14 -17.12
CA ASN A 19 27.63 -5.49 -16.72
C ASN A 19 28.19 -4.53 -15.67
N PRO A 20 28.40 -4.95 -14.42
CA PRO A 20 28.78 -4.06 -13.31
C PRO A 20 30.17 -3.46 -13.50
N VAL A 21 31.09 -4.14 -14.20
CA VAL A 21 32.43 -3.58 -14.50
C VAL A 21 32.30 -2.40 -15.44
N LYS A 22 31.54 -2.54 -16.54
CA LYS A 22 31.30 -1.42 -17.47
C LYS A 22 30.56 -0.26 -16.80
N GLN A 23 29.59 -0.58 -15.91
CA GLN A 23 28.86 0.43 -15.14
C GLN A 23 29.80 1.23 -14.24
N THR A 24 30.64 0.57 -13.46
CA THR A 24 31.60 1.25 -12.55
C THR A 24 32.69 2.01 -13.31
N GLU A 25 33.18 1.52 -14.42
CA GLU A 25 34.12 2.24 -15.32
C GLU A 25 33.48 3.55 -15.82
N LEU A 26 32.25 3.48 -16.33
CA LEU A 26 31.51 4.67 -16.80
C LEU A 26 31.30 5.68 -15.66
N LEU A 27 30.85 5.22 -14.50
CA LEU A 27 30.58 6.07 -13.32
C LEU A 27 31.85 6.75 -12.80
N ASN A 28 32.95 6.02 -12.71
CA ASN A 28 34.26 6.57 -12.30
C ASN A 28 34.77 7.61 -13.30
N ARG A 29 34.57 7.35 -14.60
CA ARG A 29 34.92 8.32 -15.65
C ARG A 29 34.04 9.59 -15.54
N LEU A 30 32.73 9.46 -15.36
CA LEU A 30 31.84 10.59 -15.16
C LEU A 30 32.22 11.40 -13.90
N THR A 31 32.57 10.71 -12.83
CA THR A 31 33.02 11.38 -11.60
C THR A 31 34.28 12.21 -11.85
N LYS A 32 35.27 11.66 -12.58
CA LYS A 32 36.52 12.36 -12.91
C LYS A 32 36.31 13.51 -13.91
N ASP A 33 35.66 13.19 -15.06
CA ASP A 33 35.63 14.07 -16.21
C ASP A 33 34.47 15.09 -16.17
N PHE A 34 33.45 14.84 -15.33
CA PHE A 34 32.30 15.72 -15.19
C PHE A 34 32.17 16.27 -13.76
N VAL A 35 31.95 15.43 -12.74
CA VAL A 35 31.67 15.92 -11.38
C VAL A 35 32.83 16.76 -10.85
N LYS A 36 34.04 16.18 -10.81
CA LYS A 36 35.23 16.85 -10.27
C LYS A 36 35.76 17.98 -11.17
N SER A 37 35.47 17.95 -12.49
CA SER A 37 35.95 18.96 -13.43
C SER A 37 35.09 20.21 -13.50
N LYS A 38 33.82 20.14 -13.19
CA LYS A 38 32.88 21.27 -13.30
C LYS A 38 32.93 22.22 -12.12
N GLY A 39 33.24 21.72 -10.93
CA GLY A 39 33.35 22.51 -9.71
C GLY A 39 32.02 22.97 -9.09
N ASP A 40 30.93 22.88 -9.82
CA ASP A 40 29.56 23.21 -9.40
C ASP A 40 28.63 21.98 -9.31
N VAL A 41 29.14 20.78 -9.65
CA VAL A 41 28.46 19.50 -9.44
C VAL A 41 28.88 18.93 -8.09
N ALA A 42 27.90 18.71 -7.21
CA ALA A 42 28.16 18.30 -5.83
C ALA A 42 28.37 16.78 -5.71
N TYR A 43 27.53 15.96 -6.38
CA TYR A 43 27.59 14.51 -6.24
C TYR A 43 26.99 13.77 -7.45
N LEU A 44 27.32 12.49 -7.54
CA LEU A 44 26.73 11.51 -8.43
C LEU A 44 26.19 10.35 -7.60
N THR A 45 24.97 9.91 -7.91
CA THR A 45 24.35 8.74 -7.30
C THR A 45 24.06 7.70 -8.38
N VAL A 46 24.05 6.43 -8.07
CA VAL A 46 23.72 5.36 -9.01
C VAL A 46 22.65 4.42 -8.47
N CYS A 47 21.69 4.07 -9.33
CA CYS A 47 20.85 2.90 -9.11
C CYS A 47 21.48 1.72 -9.86
N PRO A 48 22.02 0.70 -9.17
CA PRO A 48 22.57 -0.47 -9.82
C PRO A 48 21.47 -1.35 -10.42
N THR A 49 21.78 -2.24 -11.36
CA THR A 49 20.82 -3.23 -11.86
C THR A 49 20.31 -4.14 -10.75
N ASP A 50 21.20 -4.56 -9.84
CA ASP A 50 20.85 -5.36 -8.66
C ASP A 50 20.47 -4.44 -7.47
N TYR A 51 19.43 -3.63 -7.62
CA TYR A 51 19.01 -2.64 -6.62
C TYR A 51 18.15 -3.22 -5.48
N SER A 52 17.81 -4.52 -5.54
CA SER A 52 17.01 -5.22 -4.53
C SER A 52 17.62 -6.59 -4.21
N LYS A 53 17.54 -7.03 -2.96
CA LYS A 53 18.01 -8.35 -2.54
C LYS A 53 17.25 -9.50 -3.22
N LEU A 54 16.02 -9.22 -3.71
CA LEU A 54 15.17 -10.22 -4.39
C LEU A 54 15.87 -10.91 -5.56
N TRP A 55 16.67 -10.18 -6.32
CA TRP A 55 17.39 -10.71 -7.50
C TRP A 55 18.91 -10.50 -7.48
N ALA A 56 19.43 -9.78 -6.49
CA ALA A 56 20.85 -9.67 -6.30
C ALA A 56 21.46 -11.02 -5.90
N ASN A 57 22.75 -11.24 -6.26
CA ASN A 57 23.44 -12.45 -5.89
C ASN A 57 23.41 -12.66 -4.36
N PRO A 58 22.86 -13.77 -3.84
CA PRO A 58 22.74 -13.99 -2.41
C PRO A 58 24.09 -14.16 -1.69
N THR A 59 25.15 -14.56 -2.44
CA THR A 59 26.50 -14.66 -1.89
C THR A 59 27.18 -13.29 -1.79
N PRO A 60 28.27 -13.13 -1.01
CA PRO A 60 29.01 -11.87 -0.94
C PRO A 60 29.65 -11.43 -2.30
N GLN A 61 29.75 -12.35 -3.26
CA GLN A 61 30.26 -12.08 -4.60
C GLN A 61 29.09 -11.67 -5.52
N GLY A 62 29.41 -10.88 -6.53
CA GLY A 62 28.44 -10.43 -7.53
C GLY A 62 28.58 -8.96 -7.89
N SER A 63 27.60 -8.41 -8.57
CA SER A 63 27.62 -7.02 -9.06
C SER A 63 27.82 -6.00 -7.95
N LEU A 64 27.15 -6.15 -6.81
CA LEU A 64 27.28 -5.22 -5.67
C LEU A 64 28.67 -5.27 -5.03
N ALA A 65 29.34 -6.43 -5.00
CA ALA A 65 30.73 -6.51 -4.53
C ALA A 65 31.68 -5.78 -5.49
N ILE A 66 31.46 -5.88 -6.80
CA ILE A 66 32.23 -5.11 -7.80
C ILE A 66 32.05 -3.62 -7.59
N TYR A 67 30.83 -3.15 -7.31
CA TYR A 67 30.57 -1.77 -6.93
C TYR A 67 31.37 -1.37 -5.67
N GLY A 68 31.36 -2.20 -4.65
CA GLY A 68 32.10 -1.95 -3.40
C GLY A 68 33.63 -1.91 -3.58
N GLU A 69 34.16 -2.64 -4.54
CA GLU A 69 35.60 -2.76 -4.78
C GLU A 69 36.15 -1.70 -5.74
N THR A 70 35.37 -1.30 -6.75
CA THR A 70 35.86 -0.53 -7.88
C THR A 70 35.24 0.85 -8.06
N LEU A 71 34.06 1.12 -7.48
CA LEU A 71 33.37 2.39 -7.63
C LEU A 71 34.03 3.49 -6.77
N ASP A 72 34.21 4.69 -7.35
CA ASP A 72 34.71 5.87 -6.62
C ASP A 72 33.89 6.06 -5.31
N PRO A 73 34.55 6.20 -4.16
CA PRO A 73 33.87 6.25 -2.86
C PRO A 73 32.94 7.46 -2.69
N SER A 74 33.04 8.48 -3.53
CA SER A 74 32.14 9.64 -3.51
C SER A 74 30.80 9.39 -4.19
N ILE A 75 30.62 8.25 -4.87
CA ILE A 75 29.37 7.90 -5.54
C ILE A 75 28.45 7.17 -4.56
N GLU A 76 27.25 7.69 -4.37
CA GLU A 76 26.21 7.05 -3.56
C GLU A 76 25.49 5.96 -4.35
N VAL A 77 25.05 4.89 -3.67
CA VAL A 77 24.43 3.73 -4.31
C VAL A 77 23.03 3.52 -3.76
N PHE A 78 22.04 3.56 -4.65
CA PHE A 78 20.65 3.27 -4.30
C PHE A 78 20.43 1.80 -3.95
N TRP A 79 19.52 1.59 -3.01
CA TRP A 79 19.06 0.28 -2.56
C TRP A 79 17.59 0.34 -2.16
N THR A 80 16.76 -0.60 -2.66
CA THR A 80 15.32 -0.63 -2.34
C THR A 80 14.96 -1.54 -1.16
N GLY A 81 15.89 -2.40 -0.72
CA GLY A 81 15.66 -3.32 0.38
C GLY A 81 15.57 -4.79 -0.03
N ASP A 82 14.96 -5.61 0.81
CA ASP A 82 14.84 -7.06 0.58
C ASP A 82 13.96 -7.40 -0.64
N VAL A 83 13.00 -6.54 -0.95
CA VAL A 83 12.14 -6.56 -2.15
C VAL A 83 12.00 -5.14 -2.69
N VAL A 84 11.31 -4.97 -3.82
CA VAL A 84 11.12 -3.64 -4.45
C VAL A 84 10.36 -2.68 -3.53
N CYS A 85 9.26 -3.15 -2.93
CA CYS A 85 8.49 -2.42 -1.93
C CYS A 85 8.81 -2.97 -0.54
N SER A 86 9.88 -2.48 0.09
CA SER A 86 10.43 -3.01 1.33
C SER A 86 10.45 -1.96 2.43
N ASP A 87 10.34 -2.42 3.67
CA ASP A 87 10.62 -1.60 4.84
C ASP A 87 12.13 -1.37 4.99
N LEU A 88 12.49 -0.22 5.55
CA LEU A 88 13.87 0.13 5.87
C LEU A 88 14.25 -0.47 7.23
N THR A 89 15.12 -1.46 7.21
CA THR A 89 15.57 -2.18 8.41
C THR A 89 17.10 -2.21 8.52
N PRO A 90 17.65 -2.35 9.74
CA PRO A 90 19.10 -2.55 9.92
C PRO A 90 19.62 -3.73 9.12
N GLU A 91 18.89 -4.85 9.10
CA GLU A 91 19.32 -6.11 8.47
C GLU A 91 19.49 -5.95 6.95
N THR A 92 18.59 -5.22 6.28
CA THR A 92 18.73 -4.97 4.83
C THR A 92 19.90 -4.05 4.53
N LEU A 93 20.16 -3.05 5.41
CA LEU A 93 21.31 -2.16 5.27
C LEU A 93 22.64 -2.89 5.53
N ASP A 94 22.74 -3.68 6.59
CA ASP A 94 23.92 -4.50 6.87
C ASP A 94 24.24 -5.41 5.68
N TRP A 95 23.20 -6.01 5.10
CA TRP A 95 23.35 -6.90 3.94
C TRP A 95 23.94 -6.17 2.73
N VAL A 96 23.44 -5.00 2.36
CA VAL A 96 23.91 -4.27 1.18
C VAL A 96 25.21 -3.52 1.48
N ASN A 97 25.35 -2.86 2.65
CA ASN A 97 26.52 -2.07 3.02
C ASN A 97 27.80 -2.91 3.06
N SER A 98 27.70 -4.16 3.55
CA SER A 98 28.84 -5.10 3.54
C SER A 98 29.35 -5.40 2.12
N ARG A 99 28.50 -5.32 1.09
CA ARG A 99 28.82 -5.57 -0.32
C ARG A 99 29.32 -4.33 -1.02
N ILE A 100 28.58 -3.22 -0.92
CA ILE A 100 28.95 -1.95 -1.58
C ILE A 100 30.02 -1.18 -0.83
N LYS A 101 30.41 -1.60 0.39
CA LYS A 101 31.44 -1.04 1.29
C LYS A 101 31.25 0.45 1.60
N ARG A 102 29.98 0.85 1.73
CA ARG A 102 29.55 2.22 2.09
C ARG A 102 28.12 2.19 2.59
N PRO A 103 27.65 3.23 3.35
CA PRO A 103 26.23 3.41 3.64
C PRO A 103 25.42 3.52 2.36
N ALA A 104 24.31 2.79 2.26
CA ALA A 104 23.43 2.86 1.12
C ALA A 104 22.61 4.14 1.11
N TYR A 105 22.21 4.57 -0.08
CA TYR A 105 21.15 5.55 -0.28
C TYR A 105 19.85 4.76 -0.46
N PHE A 106 18.91 4.80 0.52
CA PHE A 106 17.72 4.01 0.47
C PHE A 106 16.69 4.62 -0.50
N TRP A 107 16.40 3.90 -1.58
CA TRP A 107 15.29 4.22 -2.47
C TRP A 107 14.04 3.54 -1.93
N TRP A 108 13.18 4.31 -1.29
CA TRP A 108 11.97 3.77 -0.71
C TRP A 108 10.79 3.89 -1.67
N ASN A 109 10.29 2.75 -2.14
CA ASN A 109 9.12 2.66 -3.02
C ASN A 109 7.81 2.83 -2.22
N TYR A 110 7.69 3.98 -1.58
CA TYR A 110 6.52 4.43 -0.84
C TYR A 110 6.38 5.96 -0.98
N PRO A 111 5.20 6.49 -1.28
CA PRO A 111 3.88 5.85 -1.45
C PRO A 111 3.54 5.46 -2.90
N VAL A 112 4.49 5.13 -3.75
CA VAL A 112 4.25 4.78 -5.16
C VAL A 112 3.14 3.73 -5.32
N THR A 113 2.29 3.91 -6.32
CA THR A 113 1.19 3.01 -6.69
C THR A 113 1.14 2.72 -8.20
N ASP A 114 2.25 2.87 -8.91
CA ASP A 114 2.32 2.63 -10.37
C ASP A 114 2.01 1.18 -10.76
N TYR A 115 2.26 0.23 -9.86
CA TYR A 115 1.93 -1.19 -10.01
C TYR A 115 0.48 -1.53 -9.59
N VAL A 116 -0.26 -0.60 -8.96
CA VAL A 116 -1.66 -0.72 -8.49
C VAL A 116 -2.37 0.63 -8.58
N ARG A 117 -2.47 1.16 -9.79
CA ARG A 117 -2.97 2.53 -10.06
C ARG A 117 -4.40 2.83 -9.60
N ASN A 118 -5.15 1.79 -9.28
CA ASN A 118 -6.51 1.88 -8.73
C ASN A 118 -6.54 2.11 -7.21
N ILE A 119 -5.40 2.25 -6.57
CA ILE A 119 -5.27 2.51 -5.12
C ILE A 119 -4.58 3.85 -4.88
N ILE A 120 -4.98 4.53 -3.81
CA ILE A 120 -4.33 5.72 -3.30
C ILE A 120 -3.90 5.49 -1.84
N LEU A 121 -2.64 5.77 -1.53
CA LEU A 121 -2.07 5.57 -0.19
C LEU A 121 -2.15 6.87 0.62
N GLN A 122 -2.81 6.82 1.78
CA GLN A 122 -2.99 7.96 2.67
C GLN A 122 -2.72 7.63 4.15
N GLY A 123 -2.33 6.41 4.44
CA GLY A 123 -2.10 5.94 5.82
C GLY A 123 -0.82 6.46 6.46
N PRO A 124 -0.62 6.14 7.74
CA PRO A 124 0.62 6.44 8.46
C PRO A 124 1.84 5.83 7.80
N VAL A 125 2.96 6.51 7.85
CA VAL A 125 4.22 6.13 7.19
C VAL A 125 4.99 5.17 8.08
N TYR A 126 4.63 3.91 8.06
CA TYR A 126 5.31 2.81 8.75
C TYR A 126 6.51 2.30 7.94
N GLY A 127 7.30 1.43 8.57
CA GLY A 127 8.38 0.70 7.90
C GLY A 127 9.71 1.45 7.84
N LEU A 128 9.85 2.52 8.60
CA LEU A 128 11.09 3.27 8.78
C LEU A 128 11.67 3.01 10.17
N ASN A 129 12.78 2.31 10.25
CA ASN A 129 13.42 1.96 11.52
C ASN A 129 14.05 3.18 12.18
N THR A 130 13.83 3.39 13.47
CA THR A 130 14.26 4.56 14.22
C THR A 130 15.60 4.42 14.96
N SER A 131 16.27 3.27 14.82
CA SER A 131 17.58 3.02 15.42
C SER A 131 18.77 3.28 14.48
N LEU A 132 18.50 3.69 13.23
CA LEU A 132 19.50 3.93 12.21
C LEU A 132 20.21 5.28 12.38
N ASP A 133 21.46 5.34 11.93
CA ASP A 133 22.26 6.57 11.91
C ASP A 133 23.03 6.74 10.58
N SER A 134 23.92 7.74 10.53
CA SER A 134 24.71 8.05 9.33
C SER A 134 25.77 7.00 8.97
N ASN A 135 26.05 6.02 9.83
CA ASN A 135 26.94 4.90 9.51
C ASN A 135 26.17 3.82 8.73
N ASP A 136 24.87 3.75 8.93
CA ASP A 136 24.00 2.75 8.30
C ASP A 136 23.49 3.24 6.95
N LEU A 137 23.17 4.53 6.84
CA LEU A 137 22.38 5.13 5.78
C LEU A 137 22.90 6.52 5.40
N CYS A 138 23.17 6.79 4.11
CA CYS A 138 23.61 8.12 3.68
C CYS A 138 22.46 9.04 3.25
N GLY A 139 21.29 8.49 2.95
CA GLY A 139 20.11 9.26 2.56
C GLY A 139 18.91 8.39 2.20
N ILE A 140 17.75 9.04 2.02
CA ILE A 140 16.51 8.42 1.57
C ILE A 140 15.93 9.17 0.36
N ALA A 141 15.57 8.45 -0.68
CA ALA A 141 14.74 8.92 -1.77
C ALA A 141 13.38 8.23 -1.69
N SER A 142 12.30 8.99 -1.59
CA SER A 142 10.94 8.47 -1.68
C SER A 142 10.47 8.48 -3.12
N ASN A 143 9.85 7.38 -3.56
CA ASN A 143 9.16 7.29 -4.83
C ASN A 143 7.66 7.56 -4.58
N PRO A 144 7.13 8.74 -4.99
CA PRO A 144 5.74 9.11 -4.70
C PRO A 144 4.76 8.48 -5.69
N MET A 145 3.46 8.61 -5.39
CA MET A 145 2.39 8.33 -6.35
C MET A 145 2.46 9.32 -7.52
N GLU A 146 1.82 9.00 -8.65
CA GLU A 146 1.57 9.94 -9.75
C GLU A 146 0.67 11.12 -9.32
N HIS A 147 0.00 11.00 -8.19
CA HIS A 147 -0.86 12.00 -7.53
C HIS A 147 -0.01 12.84 -6.57
N GLY A 148 0.57 13.93 -7.08
CA GLY A 148 1.56 14.71 -6.34
C GLY A 148 1.02 15.40 -5.08
N GLU A 149 -0.22 15.89 -5.13
CA GLU A 149 -0.86 16.51 -3.97
C GLU A 149 -1.24 15.48 -2.90
N ALA A 150 -1.77 14.32 -3.31
CA ALA A 150 -2.10 13.23 -2.41
C ALA A 150 -0.85 12.57 -1.80
N SER A 151 0.29 12.61 -2.48
CA SER A 151 1.57 12.11 -1.95
C SER A 151 2.11 12.95 -0.78
N LYS A 152 1.66 14.19 -0.61
CA LYS A 152 2.20 15.10 0.41
C LYS A 152 2.05 14.57 1.84
N LEU A 153 0.99 13.80 2.13
CA LEU A 153 0.81 13.22 3.45
C LEU A 153 1.93 12.21 3.79
N ALA A 154 2.27 11.34 2.85
CA ALA A 154 3.38 10.41 3.02
C ALA A 154 4.74 11.14 3.03
N LEU A 155 4.94 12.11 2.14
CA LEU A 155 6.18 12.90 2.09
C LEU A 155 6.41 13.73 3.36
N TYR A 156 5.33 14.15 4.03
CA TYR A 156 5.42 14.79 5.35
C TYR A 156 6.05 13.83 6.38
N GLY A 157 5.68 12.54 6.33
CA GLY A 157 6.28 11.50 7.18
C GLY A 157 7.74 11.24 6.87
N VAL A 158 8.09 11.14 5.58
CA VAL A 158 9.49 10.94 5.15
C VAL A 158 10.37 12.12 5.58
N ALA A 159 9.88 13.34 5.41
CA ALA A 159 10.60 14.54 5.81
C ALA A 159 10.86 14.60 7.33
N ASP A 160 9.86 14.29 8.14
CA ASP A 160 9.99 14.24 9.61
C ASP A 160 10.99 13.17 10.06
N TYR A 161 10.88 11.96 9.46
CA TYR A 161 11.82 10.88 9.73
C TYR A 161 13.27 11.26 9.41
N THR A 162 13.53 11.83 8.22
CA THR A 162 14.89 12.21 7.82
C THR A 162 15.43 13.38 8.62
N TRP A 163 14.56 14.21 9.18
CA TRP A 163 14.97 15.32 10.06
C TRP A 163 15.45 14.83 11.42
N ASN A 164 14.76 13.83 12.01
CA ASN A 164 15.13 13.25 13.30
C ASN A 164 14.67 11.79 13.40
N ILE A 165 15.52 10.89 12.90
CA ILE A 165 15.24 9.44 12.83
C ILE A 165 14.80 8.89 14.19
N ALA A 166 15.56 9.18 15.25
CA ALA A 166 15.35 8.59 16.58
C ALA A 166 14.05 9.04 17.25
N ALA A 167 13.53 10.22 16.91
CA ALA A 167 12.29 10.76 17.48
C ALA A 167 11.05 10.52 16.62
N TYR A 168 11.21 9.91 15.45
CA TYR A 168 10.08 9.69 14.53
C TYR A 168 9.03 8.75 15.11
N ASN A 169 7.77 9.17 15.06
CA ASN A 169 6.61 8.35 15.38
C ASN A 169 5.60 8.44 14.21
N PRO A 170 5.31 7.34 13.52
CA PRO A 170 4.47 7.35 12.33
C PRO A 170 3.03 7.84 12.60
N ILE A 171 2.45 7.48 13.75
CA ILE A 171 1.07 7.89 14.10
C ILE A 171 1.02 9.39 14.45
N ASP A 172 1.89 9.85 15.34
CA ASP A 172 1.92 11.26 15.76
C ASP A 172 2.22 12.19 14.57
N ASN A 173 3.13 11.75 13.68
CA ASN A 173 3.43 12.47 12.45
C ASN A 173 2.21 12.55 11.52
N TRP A 174 1.57 11.42 11.26
CA TRP A 174 0.40 11.33 10.40
C TRP A 174 -0.75 12.19 10.91
N GLU A 175 -1.04 12.15 12.22
CA GLU A 175 -2.06 12.97 12.84
C GLU A 175 -1.78 14.49 12.68
N ARG A 176 -0.51 14.91 12.78
CA ARG A 176 -0.12 16.30 12.48
C ARG A 176 -0.31 16.62 11.00
N GLY A 177 0.18 15.74 10.10
CA GLY A 177 0.08 15.91 8.66
C GLY A 177 -1.34 16.05 8.15
N LEU A 178 -2.29 15.29 8.70
CA LEU A 178 -3.72 15.45 8.41
C LEU A 178 -4.22 16.85 8.73
N GLY A 179 -3.81 17.40 9.88
CA GLY A 179 -4.17 18.76 10.29
C GLY A 179 -3.58 19.86 9.41
N GLU A 180 -2.34 19.66 8.94
CA GLU A 180 -1.65 20.60 8.04
C GLU A 180 -2.27 20.60 6.63
N LEU A 181 -2.58 19.42 6.10
CA LEU A 181 -3.08 19.29 4.73
C LEU A 181 -4.58 19.60 4.62
N MET A 182 -5.36 19.31 5.65
CA MET A 182 -6.81 19.42 5.63
C MET A 182 -7.39 20.02 6.93
N PRO A 183 -6.97 21.24 7.34
CA PRO A 183 -7.31 21.79 8.66
C PRO A 183 -8.81 21.96 8.91
N LYS A 184 -9.60 22.18 7.85
CA LYS A 184 -11.06 22.42 7.98
C LYS A 184 -11.91 21.17 7.86
N ALA A 185 -11.34 20.03 7.44
CA ALA A 185 -12.02 18.75 7.32
C ALA A 185 -11.13 17.60 7.84
N ARG A 186 -10.32 17.86 8.86
CA ARG A 186 -9.32 16.92 9.38
C ARG A 186 -9.91 15.56 9.74
N GLU A 187 -11.01 15.51 10.47
CA GLU A 187 -11.61 14.25 10.93
C GLU A 187 -12.19 13.43 9.75
N ALA A 188 -12.83 14.09 8.78
CA ALA A 188 -13.33 13.42 7.60
C ALA A 188 -12.17 12.90 6.73
N TYR A 189 -11.10 13.68 6.57
CA TYR A 189 -9.91 13.24 5.86
C TYR A 189 -9.19 12.10 6.58
N ARG A 190 -9.14 12.15 7.91
CA ARG A 190 -8.61 11.05 8.74
C ARG A 190 -9.39 9.75 8.53
N THR A 191 -10.73 9.84 8.49
CA THR A 191 -11.57 8.66 8.19
C THR A 191 -11.26 8.07 6.83
N PHE A 192 -11.09 8.88 5.80
CA PHE A 192 -10.67 8.38 4.48
C PHE A 192 -9.26 7.79 4.52
N ALA A 193 -8.31 8.50 5.11
CA ALA A 193 -6.91 8.17 5.12
C ALA A 193 -6.60 6.85 5.84
N ILE A 194 -7.27 6.57 6.99
CA ILE A 194 -7.05 5.31 7.74
C ILE A 194 -7.54 4.08 6.96
N HIS A 195 -8.51 4.23 6.08
CA HIS A 195 -8.99 3.16 5.21
C HIS A 195 -8.32 3.13 3.82
N SER A 196 -7.24 3.89 3.65
CA SER A 196 -6.43 3.98 2.43
C SER A 196 -4.95 3.69 2.73
N CYS A 197 -4.68 2.60 3.48
CA CYS A 197 -3.35 2.23 4.01
C CYS A 197 -2.70 1.05 3.27
N ASP A 198 -3.33 0.52 2.24
CA ASP A 198 -3.05 -0.81 1.72
C ASP A 198 -3.06 -0.83 0.18
N THR A 199 -2.09 -1.52 -0.40
CA THR A 199 -2.00 -1.74 -1.86
C THR A 199 -2.44 -3.15 -2.28
N GLU A 200 -2.99 -3.93 -1.36
CA GLU A 200 -3.36 -5.34 -1.55
C GLU A 200 -2.19 -6.28 -1.88
N THR A 201 -1.18 -5.84 -2.61
CA THR A 201 -0.07 -6.67 -3.09
C THR A 201 1.31 -6.25 -2.58
N GLY A 202 1.56 -4.96 -2.39
CA GLY A 202 2.82 -4.42 -1.89
C GLY A 202 2.76 -4.13 -0.38
N TYR A 203 2.53 -2.87 -0.05
CA TYR A 203 2.39 -2.47 1.35
C TYR A 203 1.03 -2.85 1.91
N ARG A 204 1.04 -3.60 3.01
CA ARG A 204 -0.13 -4.03 3.76
C ARG A 204 -0.06 -3.40 5.15
N ARG A 205 -0.94 -2.43 5.42
CA ARG A 205 -1.03 -1.76 6.72
C ARG A 205 -2.39 -2.05 7.33
N ASP A 206 -2.38 -2.79 8.43
CA ASP A 206 -3.60 -3.25 9.09
C ASP A 206 -4.12 -2.17 10.06
N GLU A 207 -5.30 -1.60 9.75
CA GLU A 207 -6.03 -0.67 10.62
C GLU A 207 -6.81 -1.38 11.74
N SER A 208 -6.44 -2.61 12.13
CA SER A 208 -7.10 -3.38 13.22
C SER A 208 -7.11 -2.67 14.56
N TRP A 209 -6.15 -1.79 14.76
CA TRP A 209 -6.07 -0.96 15.95
C TRP A 209 -7.21 0.06 16.07
N GLU A 210 -7.95 0.35 15.01
CA GLU A 210 -9.10 1.27 15.04
C GLU A 210 -10.43 0.60 14.65
N THR A 211 -10.44 -0.17 13.55
CA THR A 211 -11.68 -0.71 12.99
C THR A 211 -11.78 -2.22 13.16
N LYS A 212 -12.80 -2.69 13.84
CA LYS A 212 -13.13 -4.11 13.98
C LYS A 212 -14.21 -4.51 13.01
N THR A 213 -14.02 -5.65 12.36
CA THR A 213 -15.02 -6.32 11.55
C THR A 213 -15.27 -7.73 12.06
N PHE A 214 -16.44 -8.31 11.73
CA PHE A 214 -16.87 -9.62 12.18
C PHE A 214 -17.62 -10.34 11.06
N ARG A 215 -17.88 -11.64 11.23
CA ARG A 215 -18.74 -12.42 10.33
C ARG A 215 -20.19 -12.34 10.83
N ILE A 216 -21.16 -12.38 9.90
CA ILE A 216 -22.59 -12.29 10.29
C ILE A 216 -23.00 -13.41 11.26
N GLY A 217 -22.35 -14.59 11.18
CA GLY A 217 -22.54 -15.68 12.14
C GLY A 217 -22.08 -15.35 13.57
N ASP A 218 -21.12 -14.44 13.73
CA ASP A 218 -20.55 -14.03 15.02
C ASP A 218 -21.15 -12.70 15.51
N TRP A 219 -22.40 -12.44 15.20
CA TRP A 219 -23.06 -11.16 15.45
C TRP A 219 -23.02 -10.73 16.92
N ASN A 220 -22.51 -9.53 17.12
CA ASN A 220 -22.58 -8.79 18.39
C ASN A 220 -23.17 -7.41 18.14
N GLU A 221 -24.24 -7.05 18.85
CA GLU A 221 -24.96 -5.80 18.61
C GLU A 221 -24.11 -4.57 18.87
N THR A 222 -23.24 -4.59 19.90
CA THR A 222 -22.35 -3.46 20.22
C THR A 222 -21.31 -3.27 19.11
N GLU A 223 -20.72 -4.33 18.60
CA GLU A 223 -19.77 -4.27 17.49
C GLU A 223 -20.47 -3.86 16.18
N ALA A 224 -21.69 -4.34 15.95
CA ALA A 224 -22.49 -3.94 14.80
C ALA A 224 -22.86 -2.45 14.82
N GLN A 225 -23.18 -1.90 15.98
CA GLN A 225 -23.43 -0.46 16.15
C GLN A 225 -22.16 0.36 15.94
N ALA A 226 -21.02 -0.08 16.47
CA ALA A 226 -19.73 0.58 16.27
C ALA A 226 -19.31 0.59 14.79
N LEU A 227 -19.46 -0.54 14.11
CA LEU A 227 -19.15 -0.64 12.68
C LEU A 227 -20.14 0.15 11.82
N TRP A 228 -21.42 0.20 12.20
CA TRP A 228 -22.41 1.06 11.53
C TRP A 228 -22.02 2.54 11.65
N ALA A 229 -21.58 2.97 12.83
CA ALA A 229 -21.12 4.35 13.06
C ALA A 229 -19.87 4.66 12.23
N GLU A 230 -18.95 3.69 12.03
CA GLU A 230 -17.80 3.87 11.16
C GLU A 230 -18.23 4.01 9.70
N PHE A 231 -19.12 3.16 9.18
CA PHE A 231 -19.67 3.31 7.84
C PHE A 231 -20.45 4.63 7.65
N ASP A 232 -21.06 5.16 8.69
CA ASP A 232 -21.72 6.47 8.63
C ASP A 232 -20.73 7.63 8.46
N LYS A 233 -19.57 7.58 9.13
CA LYS A 233 -18.45 8.50 8.88
C LYS A 233 -17.92 8.35 7.44
N VAL A 234 -17.72 7.12 6.98
CA VAL A 234 -17.27 6.81 5.62
C VAL A 234 -18.20 7.40 4.56
N GLU A 235 -19.52 7.24 4.73
CA GLU A 235 -20.53 7.82 3.82
C GLU A 235 -20.49 9.35 3.78
N LYS A 236 -20.26 10.00 4.91
CA LYS A 236 -20.27 11.47 5.06
C LYS A 236 -18.95 12.13 4.66
N ALA A 237 -17.83 11.42 4.82
CA ALA A 237 -16.49 11.96 4.63
C ALA A 237 -16.28 12.67 3.28
N PRO A 238 -16.73 12.17 2.13
CA PRO A 238 -16.53 12.85 0.84
C PRO A 238 -17.10 14.27 0.82
N ALA A 239 -18.32 14.45 1.28
CA ALA A 239 -18.98 15.76 1.30
C ALA A 239 -18.33 16.74 2.29
N GLU A 240 -17.87 16.23 3.43
CA GLU A 240 -17.16 17.04 4.43
C GLU A 240 -15.77 17.45 3.92
N ILE A 241 -15.05 16.55 3.26
CA ILE A 241 -13.75 16.81 2.61
C ILE A 241 -13.93 17.86 1.52
N GLU A 242 -14.89 17.67 0.60
CA GLU A 242 -15.17 18.63 -0.48
C GLU A 242 -15.44 20.04 0.06
N LYS A 243 -16.23 20.14 1.11
CA LYS A 243 -16.55 21.42 1.76
C LYS A 243 -15.34 22.06 2.46
N GLY A 244 -14.47 21.26 3.05
CA GLY A 244 -13.34 21.74 3.87
C GLY A 244 -12.02 21.87 3.12
N CYS A 245 -11.84 21.17 2.02
CA CYS A 245 -10.60 21.18 1.25
C CYS A 245 -10.41 22.50 0.50
N THR A 246 -9.34 23.22 0.82
CA THR A 246 -8.99 24.46 0.11
C THR A 246 -8.01 24.23 -1.03
N ASN A 247 -7.35 23.08 -1.07
CA ASN A 247 -6.41 22.68 -2.10
C ASN A 247 -7.16 21.99 -3.26
N LYS A 248 -7.35 22.73 -4.36
CA LYS A 248 -8.07 22.20 -5.53
C LYS A 248 -7.35 21.04 -6.22
N GLY A 249 -6.01 21.03 -6.19
CA GLY A 249 -5.21 19.94 -6.74
C GLY A 249 -5.45 18.64 -5.95
N LEU A 250 -5.32 18.70 -4.62
CA LEU A 250 -5.59 17.57 -3.74
C LEU A 250 -7.03 17.07 -3.91
N MET A 251 -8.01 17.97 -3.94
CA MET A 251 -9.40 17.58 -4.14
C MET A 251 -9.61 16.87 -5.48
N SER A 252 -9.01 17.37 -6.55
CA SER A 252 -9.09 16.75 -7.89
C SER A 252 -8.52 15.33 -7.89
N GLU A 253 -7.38 15.13 -7.24
CA GLU A 253 -6.71 13.83 -7.16
C GLU A 253 -7.50 12.83 -6.29
N LEU A 254 -8.09 13.27 -5.17
CA LEU A 254 -8.82 12.37 -4.26
C LEU A 254 -10.24 12.04 -4.73
N THR A 255 -10.89 12.88 -5.53
CA THR A 255 -12.31 12.77 -5.88
C THR A 255 -12.75 11.38 -6.36
N PRO A 256 -12.03 10.69 -7.27
CA PRO A 256 -12.47 9.37 -7.72
C PRO A 256 -12.59 8.34 -6.60
N TRP A 257 -11.60 8.28 -5.71
CA TRP A 257 -11.60 7.37 -4.55
C TRP A 257 -12.61 7.78 -3.49
N LEU A 258 -12.79 9.07 -3.26
CA LEU A 258 -13.79 9.58 -2.31
C LEU A 258 -15.22 9.21 -2.73
N GLN A 259 -15.52 9.24 -4.03
CA GLN A 259 -16.83 8.83 -4.54
C GLN A 259 -17.11 7.36 -4.22
N GLU A 260 -16.15 6.46 -4.48
CA GLU A 260 -16.30 5.04 -4.14
C GLU A 260 -16.33 4.79 -2.64
N PHE A 261 -15.57 5.57 -1.87
CA PHE A 261 -15.57 5.52 -0.41
C PHE A 261 -16.95 5.86 0.18
N GLY A 262 -17.59 6.91 -0.30
CA GLY A 262 -18.95 7.26 0.11
C GLY A 262 -19.99 6.18 -0.23
N LYS A 263 -19.90 5.60 -1.43
CA LYS A 263 -20.76 4.47 -1.85
C LYS A 263 -20.52 3.24 -0.93
N LEU A 264 -19.26 2.96 -0.55
CA LEU A 264 -18.93 1.89 0.39
C LEU A 264 -19.58 2.12 1.75
N GLY A 265 -19.56 3.36 2.27
CA GLY A 265 -20.26 3.72 3.51
C GLY A 265 -21.74 3.39 3.47
N THR A 266 -22.42 3.79 2.37
CA THR A 266 -23.83 3.46 2.15
C THR A 266 -24.09 1.95 2.09
N ARG A 267 -23.28 1.21 1.32
CA ARG A 267 -23.41 -0.25 1.21
C ARG A 267 -23.18 -0.96 2.54
N GLY A 268 -22.17 -0.54 3.30
CA GLY A 268 -21.84 -1.12 4.61
C GLY A 268 -22.96 -0.92 5.64
N LYS A 269 -23.51 0.29 5.76
CA LYS A 269 -24.66 0.55 6.64
C LYS A 269 -25.84 -0.33 6.29
N ARG A 270 -26.20 -0.37 5.01
CA ARG A 270 -27.31 -1.21 4.52
C ARG A 270 -27.07 -2.69 4.78
N SER A 271 -25.83 -3.17 4.71
CA SER A 271 -25.49 -4.57 5.02
C SER A 271 -25.76 -4.91 6.48
N LEU A 272 -25.42 -4.01 7.40
CA LEU A 272 -25.70 -4.20 8.84
C LEU A 272 -27.19 -4.14 9.15
N GLU A 273 -27.94 -3.24 8.51
CA GLU A 273 -29.39 -3.17 8.63
C GLU A 273 -30.06 -4.43 8.06
N LEU A 274 -29.58 -4.89 6.91
CA LEU A 274 -30.03 -6.13 6.26
C LEU A 274 -29.74 -7.36 7.14
N ALA A 275 -28.57 -7.40 7.78
CA ALA A 275 -28.21 -8.48 8.70
C ALA A 275 -29.19 -8.60 9.88
N ARG A 276 -29.71 -7.49 10.40
CA ARG A 276 -30.75 -7.52 11.41
C ARG A 276 -32.05 -8.15 10.89
N VAL A 277 -32.49 -7.76 9.68
CA VAL A 277 -33.68 -8.35 9.02
C VAL A 277 -33.48 -9.86 8.76
N TYR A 278 -32.30 -10.23 8.25
CA TYR A 278 -31.94 -11.64 8.02
C TYR A 278 -32.00 -12.49 9.30
N ARG A 279 -31.50 -11.96 10.42
CA ARG A 279 -31.47 -12.64 11.72
C ARG A 279 -32.84 -12.71 12.37
N ASP A 280 -33.68 -11.71 12.17
CA ASP A 280 -35.09 -11.73 12.66
C ASP A 280 -35.90 -12.82 11.94
N GLY A 281 -35.63 -13.08 10.67
CA GLY A 281 -36.14 -14.22 9.91
C GLY A 281 -37.66 -14.25 9.71
N LYS A 282 -38.37 -13.13 9.93
CA LYS A 282 -39.82 -13.06 9.89
C LYS A 282 -40.41 -12.83 8.50
N ASP A 283 -39.64 -12.13 7.64
CA ASP A 283 -40.10 -11.72 6.31
C ASP A 283 -38.99 -11.94 5.25
N ASP A 284 -39.08 -13.11 4.60
CA ASP A 284 -38.15 -13.49 3.57
C ASP A 284 -38.24 -12.60 2.31
N ALA A 285 -39.43 -12.05 2.02
CA ALA A 285 -39.62 -11.18 0.87
C ALA A 285 -39.01 -9.80 1.11
N ASP A 286 -39.17 -9.25 2.30
CA ASP A 286 -38.53 -7.99 2.69
C ASP A 286 -36.99 -8.12 2.71
N PHE A 287 -36.49 -9.23 3.29
CA PHE A 287 -35.06 -9.55 3.26
C PHE A 287 -34.52 -9.56 1.82
N TRP A 288 -35.14 -10.35 0.94
CA TRP A 288 -34.65 -10.54 -0.44
C TRP A 288 -34.72 -9.25 -1.25
N ASN A 289 -35.75 -8.45 -1.09
CA ASN A 289 -35.88 -7.17 -1.74
C ASN A 289 -34.79 -6.18 -1.32
N LYS A 290 -34.47 -6.13 -0.02
CA LYS A 290 -33.38 -5.29 0.52
C LYS A 290 -32.02 -5.81 0.08
N TYR A 291 -31.83 -7.13 0.07
CA TYR A 291 -30.62 -7.79 -0.37
C TYR A 291 -30.27 -7.39 -1.81
N ILE A 292 -31.20 -7.57 -2.75
CA ILE A 292 -30.99 -7.22 -4.17
C ILE A 292 -30.63 -5.75 -4.34
N ARG A 293 -31.28 -4.86 -3.59
CA ARG A 293 -31.00 -3.40 -3.66
C ARG A 293 -29.65 -3.00 -3.09
N ASN A 294 -29.00 -3.85 -2.30
CA ASN A 294 -27.68 -3.60 -1.75
C ASN A 294 -26.56 -4.30 -2.52
N LEU A 295 -26.87 -5.08 -3.54
CA LEU A 295 -25.87 -5.66 -4.43
C LEU A 295 -25.21 -4.56 -5.28
N MET A 296 -23.95 -4.72 -5.54
CA MET A 296 -23.25 -3.90 -6.54
C MET A 296 -23.73 -4.33 -7.93
N SER A 297 -24.17 -3.37 -8.74
CA SER A 297 -24.34 -3.59 -10.17
C SER A 297 -23.00 -3.86 -10.84
N LYS A 298 -23.02 -4.34 -12.10
CA LYS A 298 -21.77 -4.48 -12.88
C LYS A 298 -21.01 -3.14 -12.95
N LYS A 299 -21.73 -2.04 -13.19
CA LYS A 299 -21.12 -0.70 -13.25
C LYS A 299 -20.53 -0.30 -11.89
N ASP A 300 -21.22 -0.53 -10.77
CA ASP A 300 -20.67 -0.23 -9.45
C ASP A 300 -19.40 -1.02 -9.16
N ARG A 301 -19.33 -2.27 -9.64
CA ARG A 301 -18.13 -3.09 -9.50
C ARG A 301 -16.98 -2.53 -10.35
N GLU A 302 -17.25 -2.19 -11.60
CA GLU A 302 -16.26 -1.58 -12.49
C GLU A 302 -15.74 -0.25 -11.93
N ASP A 303 -16.61 0.61 -11.41
CA ASP A 303 -16.23 1.89 -10.77
C ASP A 303 -15.36 1.65 -9.53
N TYR A 304 -15.73 0.68 -8.68
CA TYR A 304 -14.95 0.31 -7.50
C TYR A 304 -13.58 -0.27 -7.88
N GLU A 305 -13.52 -1.19 -8.85
CA GLU A 305 -12.25 -1.77 -9.31
C GLU A 305 -11.31 -0.71 -9.91
N ALA A 306 -11.84 0.36 -10.46
CA ALA A 306 -11.06 1.47 -10.98
C ALA A 306 -10.48 2.38 -9.85
N HIS A 307 -11.15 2.47 -8.68
CA HIS A 307 -10.75 3.36 -7.59
C HIS A 307 -11.06 2.71 -6.22
N LYS A 308 -10.31 1.68 -5.87
CA LYS A 308 -10.53 0.89 -4.66
C LYS A 308 -10.32 1.68 -3.37
N SER A 309 -11.25 1.53 -2.44
CA SER A 309 -11.18 2.12 -1.10
C SER A 309 -11.64 1.12 -0.04
N GLY A 310 -11.08 1.19 1.17
CA GLY A 310 -11.44 0.31 2.28
C GLY A 310 -11.09 -1.15 2.04
N THR A 311 -10.07 -1.43 1.27
CA THR A 311 -9.67 -2.77 0.79
C THR A 311 -9.26 -3.72 1.90
N MET A 312 -8.75 -3.22 3.01
CA MET A 312 -8.27 -4.03 4.12
C MET A 312 -9.42 -4.65 4.91
N LYS A 313 -10.48 -3.89 5.22
CA LYS A 313 -11.55 -4.32 6.13
C LYS A 313 -12.96 -4.02 5.67
N LEU A 314 -13.24 -2.78 5.24
CA LEU A 314 -14.62 -2.32 5.04
C LEU A 314 -15.26 -2.97 3.81
N GLN A 315 -14.58 -2.99 2.67
CA GLN A 315 -15.08 -3.66 1.47
C GLN A 315 -15.16 -5.19 1.67
N PRO A 316 -14.14 -5.87 2.24
CA PRO A 316 -14.27 -7.28 2.59
C PRO A 316 -15.41 -7.59 3.56
N PHE A 317 -15.68 -6.72 4.53
CA PHE A 317 -16.83 -6.88 5.41
C PHE A 317 -18.14 -6.87 4.62
N TYR A 318 -18.35 -5.83 3.79
CA TYR A 318 -19.53 -5.72 2.95
C TYR A 318 -19.75 -6.98 2.11
N GLU A 319 -18.75 -7.43 1.38
CA GLU A 319 -18.85 -8.59 0.49
C GLU A 319 -19.11 -9.87 1.26
N ASN A 320 -18.36 -10.10 2.34
CA ASN A 320 -18.56 -11.28 3.18
C ASN A 320 -19.94 -11.29 3.85
N ALA A 321 -20.43 -10.13 4.30
CA ALA A 321 -21.76 -10.04 4.90
C ALA A 321 -22.85 -10.37 3.88
N MET A 322 -22.75 -9.86 2.66
CA MET A 322 -23.70 -10.17 1.58
C MET A 322 -23.67 -11.66 1.23
N ASP A 323 -22.49 -12.26 1.09
CA ASP A 323 -22.32 -13.67 0.81
C ASP A 323 -22.90 -14.57 1.94
N ASP A 324 -22.55 -14.26 3.22
CA ASP A 324 -23.03 -15.02 4.37
C ASP A 324 -24.56 -15.05 4.45
N MET A 325 -25.19 -13.90 4.23
CA MET A 325 -26.65 -13.77 4.23
C MET A 325 -27.29 -14.51 3.05
N ALA A 326 -26.70 -14.44 1.84
CA ALA A 326 -27.22 -15.17 0.68
C ALA A 326 -27.16 -16.69 0.89
N TYR A 327 -26.01 -17.20 1.30
CA TYR A 327 -25.82 -18.63 1.54
C TYR A 327 -26.71 -19.14 2.67
N GLY A 328 -26.78 -18.41 3.78
CA GLY A 328 -27.65 -18.79 4.88
C GLY A 328 -29.15 -18.74 4.52
N PHE A 329 -29.55 -17.76 3.72
CA PHE A 329 -30.91 -17.66 3.21
C PHE A 329 -31.25 -18.83 2.30
N LEU A 330 -30.38 -19.16 1.34
CA LEU A 330 -30.58 -20.31 0.44
C LEU A 330 -30.61 -21.65 1.19
N THR A 331 -29.72 -21.83 2.18
CA THR A 331 -29.74 -23.01 3.07
C THR A 331 -31.07 -23.14 3.80
N ARG A 332 -31.62 -22.05 4.31
CA ARG A 332 -32.90 -22.02 5.00
C ARG A 332 -34.08 -22.42 4.06
N LEU A 333 -34.04 -21.97 2.80
CA LEU A 333 -35.08 -22.26 1.83
C LEU A 333 -35.01 -23.69 1.26
N SER A 334 -33.81 -24.17 0.94
CA SER A 334 -33.61 -25.46 0.26
C SER A 334 -33.41 -26.64 1.20
N GLY A 335 -33.01 -26.37 2.46
CA GLY A 335 -32.53 -27.39 3.40
C GLY A 335 -31.13 -27.91 3.09
N GLU A 336 -30.49 -27.41 2.05
CA GLU A 336 -29.14 -27.79 1.62
C GLU A 336 -28.21 -26.59 1.67
N THR A 337 -27.01 -26.76 2.23
CA THR A 337 -25.99 -25.71 2.24
C THR A 337 -25.35 -25.63 0.86
N PRO A 338 -25.46 -24.48 0.15
CA PRO A 338 -24.78 -24.27 -1.11
C PRO A 338 -23.29 -24.42 -0.96
N ILE A 339 -22.63 -25.05 -1.94
CA ILE A 339 -21.16 -25.11 -1.98
C ILE A 339 -20.65 -23.71 -2.27
N CYS A 340 -19.83 -23.19 -1.34
CA CYS A 340 -19.17 -21.91 -1.48
C CYS A 340 -17.66 -22.12 -1.40
N TYR A 341 -16.98 -21.90 -2.51
CA TYR A 341 -15.53 -21.94 -2.54
C TYR A 341 -14.98 -20.63 -1.98
N ARG A 342 -14.19 -20.73 -0.92
CA ARG A 342 -13.46 -19.61 -0.33
C ARG A 342 -12.00 -19.96 -0.21
N GLY A 343 -11.15 -19.05 -0.66
CA GLY A 343 -9.71 -19.21 -0.44
C GLY A 343 -9.37 -19.11 1.04
N ILE A 344 -8.54 -20.02 1.49
CA ILE A 344 -7.90 -20.01 2.81
C ILE A 344 -6.39 -20.14 2.64
N GLY A 345 -5.62 -19.60 3.57
CA GLY A 345 -4.16 -19.67 3.44
C GLY A 345 -3.40 -18.92 4.52
N SER A 346 -2.08 -19.11 4.52
CA SER A 346 -1.15 -18.39 5.37
C SER A 346 -0.96 -16.94 4.93
N PHE A 347 -1.19 -16.64 3.64
CA PHE A 347 -1.06 -15.30 3.10
C PHE A 347 -2.18 -14.38 3.58
N HIS A 348 -1.84 -13.14 3.87
CA HIS A 348 -2.82 -12.17 4.35
C HIS A 348 -3.97 -11.97 3.34
N ASN A 349 -3.65 -11.80 2.06
CA ASN A 349 -4.63 -11.60 1.00
C ASN A 349 -5.45 -12.85 0.64
N ALA A 350 -5.08 -14.05 1.10
CA ALA A 350 -5.90 -15.26 0.98
C ALA A 350 -7.24 -15.12 1.74
N LYS A 351 -7.30 -14.24 2.74
CA LYS A 351 -8.50 -13.96 3.53
C LYS A 351 -9.32 -12.79 2.99
N THR A 352 -8.89 -12.18 1.91
CA THR A 352 -9.55 -11.05 1.24
C THR A 352 -10.36 -11.54 0.02
N THR A 353 -11.04 -10.60 -0.64
CA THR A 353 -11.78 -10.87 -1.88
C THR A 353 -10.89 -11.31 -3.04
N LEU A 354 -9.58 -11.03 -3.00
CA LEU A 354 -8.62 -11.49 -4.01
C LEU A 354 -8.58 -13.02 -4.14
N SER A 355 -8.87 -13.76 -3.07
CA SER A 355 -8.94 -15.21 -3.12
C SER A 355 -10.08 -15.73 -3.99
N LYS A 356 -11.11 -14.90 -4.28
CA LYS A 356 -12.21 -15.27 -5.19
C LYS A 356 -11.74 -15.47 -6.63
N LEU A 357 -10.62 -14.84 -7.04
CA LEU A 357 -10.01 -15.03 -8.36
C LEU A 357 -9.56 -16.47 -8.64
N MET A 358 -9.48 -17.33 -7.61
CA MET A 358 -9.24 -18.76 -7.78
C MET A 358 -10.48 -19.55 -8.23
N PHE A 359 -11.66 -18.96 -8.13
CA PHE A 359 -12.96 -19.67 -8.27
C PHE A 359 -14.02 -18.88 -9.05
N ASP A 360 -13.63 -17.83 -9.75
CA ASP A 360 -14.53 -16.93 -10.49
C ASP A 360 -14.93 -17.49 -11.88
N HIS A 361 -14.40 -18.69 -12.22
CA HIS A 361 -14.59 -19.35 -13.51
C HIS A 361 -14.01 -18.58 -14.71
N ASP A 362 -13.16 -17.59 -14.49
CA ASP A 362 -12.43 -16.86 -15.52
C ASP A 362 -10.97 -17.34 -15.58
N THR A 363 -10.59 -18.00 -16.65
CA THR A 363 -9.22 -18.52 -16.83
C THR A 363 -8.19 -17.43 -17.14
N THR A 364 -8.62 -16.20 -17.31
CA THR A 364 -7.72 -15.03 -17.52
C THR A 364 -7.37 -14.33 -16.21
N THR A 365 -8.12 -14.61 -15.14
CA THR A 365 -7.83 -14.12 -13.78
C THR A 365 -7.02 -15.14 -12.99
N TYR A 366 -6.28 -14.67 -12.02
CA TYR A 366 -5.51 -15.54 -11.13
C TYR A 366 -5.26 -14.86 -9.78
N TYR A 367 -5.12 -15.70 -8.75
CA TYR A 367 -4.68 -15.25 -7.45
C TYR A 367 -3.15 -15.23 -7.37
N THR A 368 -2.61 -14.19 -6.75
CA THR A 368 -1.19 -14.11 -6.36
C THR A 368 -1.06 -13.73 -4.89
N SER A 369 -0.08 -14.31 -4.21
CA SER A 369 0.24 -13.96 -2.82
C SER A 369 0.76 -12.52 -2.68
N GLY A 370 1.28 -11.95 -3.74
CA GLY A 370 1.91 -10.62 -3.75
C GLY A 370 3.23 -10.52 -2.98
N ILE A 371 3.68 -11.60 -2.36
CA ILE A 371 4.94 -11.68 -1.60
C ILE A 371 5.70 -12.96 -1.94
N ALA A 372 7.01 -12.96 -1.70
CA ALA A 372 7.84 -14.15 -1.86
C ALA A 372 7.35 -15.27 -0.92
N GLN A 373 7.23 -16.47 -1.47
CA GLN A 373 6.82 -17.66 -0.71
C GLN A 373 8.00 -18.22 0.09
N LYS A 374 7.72 -18.73 1.27
CA LYS A 374 8.70 -19.38 2.14
C LYS A 374 8.17 -20.74 2.62
N ALA A 375 9.06 -21.57 3.15
CA ALA A 375 8.67 -22.86 3.68
C ALA A 375 7.59 -22.71 4.77
N GLY A 376 6.52 -23.51 4.64
CA GLY A 376 5.34 -23.44 5.51
C GLY A 376 4.21 -22.57 5.00
N ASP A 377 4.40 -21.82 3.93
CA ASP A 377 3.30 -21.11 3.27
C ASP A 377 2.38 -22.09 2.54
N TRP A 378 1.08 -21.79 2.61
CA TRP A 378 0.05 -22.61 1.99
C TRP A 378 -1.14 -21.78 1.55
N ILE A 379 -1.86 -22.29 0.57
CA ILE A 379 -3.17 -21.82 0.13
C ILE A 379 -4.07 -23.00 -0.15
N GLY A 380 -5.34 -22.85 0.08
CA GLY A 380 -6.34 -23.89 -0.12
C GLY A 380 -7.76 -23.33 -0.26
N VAL A 381 -8.71 -24.23 -0.26
CA VAL A 381 -10.15 -23.98 -0.41
C VAL A 381 -10.89 -24.54 0.79
#